data_cf8038f70f7d85a091ef64388b76cc33
#
_entry.id   cf8038f70f7d85a091ef64388b76cc33
#
_cell.length_a   1.000
_cell.length_b   1.000
_cell.length_c   1.000
_cell.angle_alpha   90.00
_cell.angle_beta   90.00
_cell.angle_gamma   90.00
#
_symmetry.space_group_name_H-M   'P 1'
#
loop_
_entity.id
_entity.type
_entity.pdbx_description
1 polymer ?
#
loop_
_entity_poly.entity_id
_entity_poly.type
_entity_poly.pdbx_seq_one_letter_code
_entity_poly.pdbx_strand_id
1 'polypeptide(L)'
;MIRPFTLIIVLASVLLASGVVDAVDPTEMPTPELQTRYHGLTHELRCMQCQNEAIADSPVSLAADLRREVKEMLLAGKSDDDVRNFMVARYGDFILFRPRVAVRTLWLWLAPGVLLLIGAAVAVRVTKQRAALVEQDNEPVEEDPRSS
;
A
#
# COMPACT_ATOMS: atom_id res chain seq x y z
N MET A 1 -18.83 -59.18 -35.35
CA MET A 1 -19.83 -58.66 -34.34
C MET A 1 -19.08 -58.35 -33.06
N ILE A 2 -18.70 -57.08 -32.87
CA ILE A 2 -18.02 -56.63 -31.64
C ILE A 2 -19.08 -56.59 -30.56
N ARG A 3 -18.90 -57.38 -29.51
CA ARG A 3 -19.82 -57.48 -28.39
C ARG A 3 -19.91 -56.11 -27.69
N PRO A 4 -21.13 -55.60 -27.41
CA PRO A 4 -21.30 -54.26 -26.80
C PRO A 4 -20.54 -54.11 -25.47
N PHE A 5 -20.23 -55.20 -24.82
CA PHE A 5 -19.44 -55.23 -23.57
C PHE A 5 -17.97 -54.77 -23.77
N THR A 6 -17.35 -55.11 -24.90
CA THR A 6 -15.97 -54.66 -25.17
C THR A 6 -15.89 -53.19 -25.48
N LEU A 7 -16.92 -52.59 -26.10
CA LEU A 7 -17.00 -51.15 -26.34
C LEU A 7 -17.12 -50.36 -25.05
N ILE A 8 -17.92 -50.88 -24.09
CA ILE A 8 -18.10 -50.25 -22.78
C ILE A 8 -16.80 -50.29 -21.97
N ILE A 9 -16.07 -51.41 -22.01
CA ILE A 9 -14.80 -51.54 -21.27
C ILE A 9 -13.71 -50.61 -21.87
N VAL A 10 -13.66 -50.48 -23.19
CA VAL A 10 -12.73 -49.55 -23.86
C VAL A 10 -13.09 -48.08 -23.56
N LEU A 11 -14.37 -47.75 -23.56
CA LEU A 11 -14.82 -46.39 -23.22
C LEU A 11 -14.54 -46.06 -21.73
N ALA A 12 -14.74 -47.00 -20.83
CA ALA A 12 -14.43 -46.85 -19.42
C ALA A 12 -12.91 -46.70 -19.16
N SER A 13 -12.09 -47.43 -19.88
CA SER A 13 -10.63 -47.29 -19.72
C SER A 13 -10.07 -45.98 -20.28
N VAL A 14 -10.68 -45.41 -21.33
CA VAL A 14 -10.32 -44.07 -21.84
C VAL A 14 -10.72 -42.97 -20.86
N LEU A 15 -11.88 -43.08 -20.21
CA LEU A 15 -12.32 -42.13 -19.17
C LEU A 15 -11.47 -42.19 -17.90
N LEU A 16 -10.94 -43.33 -17.52
CA LEU A 16 -10.04 -43.46 -16.36
C LEU A 16 -8.59 -43.02 -16.65
N ALA A 17 -8.20 -42.91 -17.93
CA ALA A 17 -6.91 -42.38 -18.34
C ALA A 17 -6.83 -40.87 -18.44
N SER A 18 -7.92 -40.13 -18.08
CA SER A 18 -7.88 -38.70 -17.88
C SER A 18 -7.07 -38.40 -16.62
N GLY A 19 -5.75 -38.51 -16.75
CA GLY A 19 -4.80 -38.13 -15.72
C GLY A 19 -5.14 -36.70 -15.24
N VAL A 20 -5.22 -36.53 -13.95
CA VAL A 20 -5.25 -35.24 -13.32
C VAL A 20 -3.98 -34.52 -13.76
N VAL A 21 -4.10 -33.63 -14.75
CA VAL A 21 -3.05 -32.67 -15.04
C VAL A 21 -3.06 -31.76 -13.81
N ASP A 22 -2.13 -32.00 -12.88
CA ASP A 22 -1.82 -31.03 -11.84
C ASP A 22 -1.47 -29.72 -12.57
N ALA A 23 -2.44 -28.84 -12.67
CA ALA A 23 -2.20 -27.48 -13.09
C ALA A 23 -1.34 -26.87 -11.98
N VAL A 24 -0.02 -26.89 -12.16
CA VAL A 24 0.91 -26.16 -11.28
C VAL A 24 0.43 -24.71 -11.26
N ASP A 25 -0.08 -24.29 -10.13
CA ASP A 25 -0.53 -22.91 -9.94
C ASP A 25 0.69 -22.01 -10.20
N PRO A 26 0.65 -21.12 -11.22
CA PRO A 26 1.77 -20.27 -11.55
C PRO A 26 2.17 -19.34 -10.39
N THR A 27 1.34 -19.24 -9.34
CA THR A 27 1.58 -18.46 -8.15
C THR A 27 2.25 -19.25 -7.01
N GLU A 28 2.37 -20.59 -7.15
CA GLU A 28 2.96 -21.45 -6.13
C GLU A 28 4.49 -21.29 -6.08
N MET A 29 5.01 -21.12 -4.86
CA MET A 29 6.44 -20.97 -4.59
C MET A 29 7.00 -22.24 -3.93
N PRO A 30 8.31 -22.53 -4.10
CA PRO A 30 8.93 -23.77 -3.60
C PRO A 30 8.91 -23.93 -2.08
N THR A 31 8.85 -22.85 -1.33
CA THR A 31 8.87 -22.86 0.13
C THR A 31 7.77 -21.98 0.71
N PRO A 32 7.22 -22.32 1.90
CA PRO A 32 6.20 -21.50 2.55
C PRO A 32 6.68 -20.09 2.89
N GLU A 33 7.97 -19.92 3.15
CA GLU A 33 8.56 -18.61 3.42
C GLU A 33 8.53 -17.73 2.16
N LEU A 34 8.98 -18.24 1.03
CA LEU A 34 8.91 -17.55 -0.25
C LEU A 34 7.47 -17.27 -0.66
N GLN A 35 6.56 -18.20 -0.38
CA GLN A 35 5.13 -18.01 -0.63
C GLN A 35 4.57 -16.82 0.18
N THR A 36 4.93 -16.70 1.45
CA THR A 36 4.52 -15.58 2.31
C THR A 36 5.08 -14.25 1.79
N ARG A 37 6.35 -14.21 1.40
CA ARG A 37 6.98 -13.03 0.80
C ARG A 37 6.32 -12.64 -0.53
N TYR A 38 6.08 -13.62 -1.39
CA TYR A 38 5.40 -13.42 -2.66
C TYR A 38 4.01 -12.82 -2.49
N HIS A 39 3.19 -13.39 -1.59
CA HIS A 39 1.88 -12.83 -1.26
C HIS A 39 1.97 -11.40 -0.73
N GLY A 40 2.86 -11.14 0.21
CA GLY A 40 3.06 -9.79 0.74
C GLY A 40 3.38 -8.77 -0.35
N LEU A 41 4.34 -9.08 -1.21
CA LEU A 41 4.77 -8.19 -2.30
C LEU A 41 3.68 -7.99 -3.35
N THR A 42 2.97 -9.06 -3.76
CA THR A 42 1.93 -8.95 -4.80
C THR A 42 0.70 -8.17 -4.33
N HIS A 43 0.40 -8.16 -3.04
CA HIS A 43 -0.64 -7.30 -2.45
C HIS A 43 -0.17 -5.86 -2.19
N GLU A 44 1.13 -5.62 -2.10
CA GLU A 44 1.70 -4.29 -1.92
C GLU A 44 1.83 -3.50 -3.25
N LEU A 45 1.85 -4.22 -4.37
CA LEU A 45 2.01 -3.64 -5.71
C LEU A 45 0.66 -3.43 -6.40
N ARG A 46 0.49 -2.25 -7.02
CA ARG A 46 -0.73 -1.89 -7.78
C ARG A 46 -0.65 -2.37 -9.22
N CYS A 47 -1.79 -2.81 -9.73
CA CYS A 47 -1.97 -2.95 -11.16
C CYS A 47 -2.21 -1.58 -11.81
N MET A 48 -1.30 -1.19 -12.73
CA MET A 48 -1.38 0.11 -13.40
C MET A 48 -2.55 0.23 -14.40
N GLN A 49 -3.12 -0.88 -14.83
CA GLN A 49 -4.24 -0.96 -15.79
C GLN A 49 -5.60 -1.12 -15.11
N CYS A 50 -5.63 -1.47 -13.82
CA CYS A 50 -6.85 -1.72 -13.08
C CYS A 50 -7.19 -0.54 -12.19
N GLN A 51 -8.46 -0.44 -11.78
CA GLN A 51 -8.96 0.62 -10.90
C GLN A 51 -8.40 0.49 -9.48
N ASN A 52 -7.07 0.59 -9.33
CA ASN A 52 -6.40 0.60 -8.04
C ASN A 52 -6.38 -0.76 -7.30
N GLU A 53 -6.48 -1.87 -8.03
CA GLU A 53 -6.36 -3.23 -7.47
C GLU A 53 -4.90 -3.64 -7.29
N ALA A 54 -4.65 -4.56 -6.34
CA ALA A 54 -3.36 -5.20 -6.21
C ALA A 54 -3.08 -6.14 -7.41
N ILE A 55 -1.80 -6.31 -7.75
CA ILE A 55 -1.46 -7.28 -8.81
C ILE A 55 -1.82 -8.71 -8.41
N ALA A 56 -1.97 -8.99 -7.10
CA ALA A 56 -2.43 -10.28 -6.60
C ALA A 56 -3.85 -10.62 -7.08
N ASP A 57 -4.75 -9.63 -7.06
CA ASP A 57 -6.19 -9.83 -7.25
C ASP A 57 -6.65 -9.53 -8.69
N SER A 58 -5.80 -8.87 -9.46
CA SER A 58 -6.15 -8.43 -10.80
C SER A 58 -6.05 -9.56 -11.84
N PRO A 59 -7.12 -9.80 -12.63
CA PRO A 59 -7.13 -10.82 -13.68
C PRO A 59 -6.46 -10.38 -15.00
N VAL A 60 -5.98 -9.13 -15.08
CA VAL A 60 -5.42 -8.55 -16.30
C VAL A 60 -4.05 -9.16 -16.62
N SER A 61 -3.73 -9.30 -17.92
CA SER A 61 -2.47 -9.86 -18.40
C SER A 61 -1.23 -9.15 -17.82
N LEU A 62 -1.28 -7.81 -17.74
CA LEU A 62 -0.19 -7.04 -17.14
C LEU A 62 0.06 -7.42 -15.67
N ALA A 63 -1.00 -7.64 -14.89
CA ALA A 63 -0.85 -8.09 -13.50
C ALA A 63 -0.22 -9.49 -13.42
N ALA A 64 -0.57 -10.39 -14.37
CA ALA A 64 0.06 -11.70 -14.47
C ALA A 64 1.55 -11.60 -14.80
N ASP A 65 1.93 -10.71 -15.70
CA ASP A 65 3.33 -10.46 -16.03
C ASP A 65 4.13 -9.90 -14.85
N LEU A 66 3.56 -8.95 -14.13
CA LEU A 66 4.17 -8.40 -12.91
C LEU A 66 4.33 -9.45 -11.81
N ARG A 67 3.33 -10.31 -11.61
CA ARG A 67 3.43 -11.43 -10.67
C ARG A 67 4.55 -12.40 -11.04
N ARG A 68 4.71 -12.70 -12.34
CA ARG A 68 5.80 -13.55 -12.84
C ARG A 68 7.16 -12.91 -12.56
N GLU A 69 7.32 -11.63 -12.84
CA GLU A 69 8.55 -10.88 -12.57
C GLU A 69 8.93 -10.92 -11.08
N VAL A 70 7.96 -10.67 -10.17
CA VAL A 70 8.16 -10.79 -8.71
C VAL A 70 8.61 -12.19 -8.34
N LYS A 71 7.96 -13.23 -8.89
CA LYS A 71 8.31 -14.63 -8.64
C LYS A 71 9.76 -14.94 -9.07
N GLU A 72 10.14 -14.54 -10.26
CA GLU A 72 11.49 -14.76 -10.81
C GLU A 72 12.56 -14.10 -9.95
N MET A 73 12.31 -12.86 -9.51
CA MET A 73 13.22 -12.14 -8.62
C MET A 73 13.38 -12.83 -7.27
N LEU A 74 12.28 -13.30 -6.67
CA LEU A 74 12.33 -14.02 -5.39
C LEU A 74 13.06 -15.37 -5.54
N LEU A 75 12.83 -16.10 -6.62
CA LEU A 75 13.57 -17.35 -6.93
C LEU A 75 15.05 -17.10 -7.17
N ALA A 76 15.41 -15.94 -7.71
CA ALA A 76 16.80 -15.50 -7.86
C ALA A 76 17.44 -15.04 -6.54
N GLY A 77 16.73 -15.14 -5.39
CA GLY A 77 17.24 -14.79 -4.08
C GLY A 77 17.27 -13.29 -3.78
N LYS A 78 16.54 -12.47 -4.54
CA LYS A 78 16.44 -11.02 -4.29
C LYS A 78 15.70 -10.75 -2.97
N SER A 79 16.11 -9.67 -2.30
CA SER A 79 15.40 -9.17 -1.13
C SER A 79 14.09 -8.48 -1.53
N ASP A 80 13.16 -8.34 -0.58
CA ASP A 80 11.88 -7.64 -0.82
C ASP A 80 12.12 -6.18 -1.22
N ASP A 81 13.14 -5.54 -0.67
CA ASP A 81 13.51 -4.18 -1.02
C ASP A 81 14.10 -4.07 -2.43
N ASP A 82 14.87 -5.08 -2.87
CA ASP A 82 15.35 -5.13 -4.26
C ASP A 82 14.19 -5.24 -5.24
N VAL A 83 13.20 -6.09 -4.93
CA VAL A 83 11.98 -6.23 -5.74
C VAL A 83 11.22 -4.92 -5.82
N ARG A 84 10.98 -4.26 -4.68
CA ARG A 84 10.31 -2.94 -4.63
C ARG A 84 11.07 -1.88 -5.41
N ASN A 85 12.39 -1.82 -5.23
CA ASN A 85 13.25 -0.86 -5.92
C ASN A 85 13.21 -1.07 -7.44
N PHE A 86 13.28 -2.30 -7.89
CA PHE A 86 13.19 -2.65 -9.31
C PHE A 86 11.84 -2.22 -9.89
N MET A 87 10.73 -2.54 -9.20
CA MET A 87 9.39 -2.18 -9.65
C MET A 87 9.20 -0.65 -9.70
N VAL A 88 9.68 0.07 -8.69
CA VAL A 88 9.63 1.54 -8.66
C VAL A 88 10.50 2.17 -9.75
N ALA A 89 11.70 1.62 -10.00
CA ALA A 89 12.58 2.14 -11.05
C ALA A 89 11.98 2.00 -12.45
N ARG A 90 11.19 0.93 -12.68
CA ARG A 90 10.59 0.62 -13.99
C ARG A 90 9.22 1.25 -14.20
N TYR A 91 8.40 1.30 -13.16
CA TYR A 91 6.98 1.71 -13.24
C TYR A 91 6.67 2.97 -12.43
N GLY A 92 7.61 3.51 -11.69
CA GLY A 92 7.46 4.70 -10.85
C GLY A 92 6.90 4.40 -9.46
N ASP A 93 6.93 5.41 -8.58
CA ASP A 93 6.49 5.28 -7.17
C ASP A 93 5.01 4.92 -7.03
N PHE A 94 4.20 5.20 -8.05
CA PHE A 94 2.77 4.92 -8.05
C PHE A 94 2.42 3.43 -7.97
N ILE A 95 3.36 2.55 -8.35
CA ILE A 95 3.16 1.10 -8.27
C ILE A 95 3.01 0.60 -6.82
N LEU A 96 3.46 1.37 -5.82
CA LEU A 96 3.33 1.01 -4.41
C LEU A 96 2.06 1.60 -3.81
N PHE A 97 1.29 0.78 -3.05
CA PHE A 97 0.14 1.28 -2.28
C PHE A 97 0.56 2.23 -1.16
N ARG A 98 1.73 2.00 -0.56
CA ARG A 98 2.27 2.84 0.50
C ARG A 98 3.45 3.63 -0.04
N PRO A 99 3.35 4.97 -0.10
CA PRO A 99 4.48 5.78 -0.50
C PRO A 99 5.61 5.57 0.50
N ARG A 100 6.82 5.38 -0.02
CA ARG A 100 8.00 5.27 0.82
C ARG A 100 8.24 6.59 1.53
N VAL A 101 8.66 6.53 2.79
CA VAL A 101 9.19 7.69 3.51
C VAL A 101 10.56 8.01 2.88
N ALA A 102 10.54 8.83 1.84
CA ALA A 102 11.74 9.36 1.20
C ALA A 102 11.95 10.81 1.64
N VAL A 103 13.18 11.30 1.54
CA VAL A 103 13.50 12.71 1.82
C VAL A 103 12.56 13.64 1.05
N ARG A 104 12.17 13.26 -0.17
CA ARG A 104 11.22 13.98 -1.01
C ARG A 104 9.80 14.07 -0.44
N THR A 105 9.36 13.07 0.35
CA THR A 105 8.03 13.03 0.96
C THR A 105 8.04 13.48 2.42
N LEU A 106 9.22 13.78 3.00
CA LEU A 106 9.37 14.20 4.39
C LEU A 106 8.56 15.47 4.71
N TRP A 107 8.50 16.41 3.75
CA TRP A 107 7.70 17.63 3.87
C TRP A 107 6.21 17.37 4.09
N LEU A 108 5.69 16.31 3.46
CA LEU A 108 4.28 15.93 3.60
C LEU A 108 3.94 15.50 5.02
N TRP A 109 4.91 14.90 5.71
CA TRP A 109 4.75 14.42 7.09
C TRP A 109 5.04 15.52 8.12
N LEU A 110 5.94 16.45 7.80
CA LEU A 110 6.30 17.55 8.70
C LEU A 110 5.33 18.74 8.61
N ALA A 111 4.71 18.97 7.45
CA ALA A 111 3.83 20.11 7.23
C ALA A 111 2.71 20.28 8.27
N PRO A 112 1.93 19.25 8.63
CA PRO A 112 0.89 19.38 9.65
C PRO A 112 1.45 19.71 11.04
N GLY A 113 2.61 19.16 11.38
CA GLY A 113 3.28 19.46 12.65
C GLY A 113 3.72 20.94 12.75
N VAL A 114 4.33 21.45 11.68
CA VAL A 114 4.76 22.85 11.61
C VAL A 114 3.57 23.80 11.67
N LEU A 115 2.47 23.49 10.93
CA LEU A 115 1.25 24.29 10.97
C LEU A 115 0.63 24.35 12.38
N LEU A 116 0.61 23.22 13.10
CA LEU A 116 0.12 23.17 14.47
C LEU A 116 0.98 24.01 15.41
N LEU A 117 2.31 23.97 15.29
CA LEU A 117 3.21 24.79 16.10
C LEU A 117 3.03 26.27 15.85
N ILE A 118 2.91 26.69 14.58
CA ILE A 118 2.64 28.09 14.22
C ILE A 118 1.28 28.53 14.76
N GLY A 119 0.25 27.73 14.58
CA GLY A 119 -1.10 28.02 15.09
C GLY A 119 -1.13 28.16 16.62
N ALA A 120 -0.47 27.27 17.33
CA ALA A 120 -0.35 27.33 18.78
C ALA A 120 0.43 28.59 19.24
N ALA A 121 1.52 28.94 18.58
CA ALA A 121 2.29 30.14 18.90
C ALA A 121 1.47 31.42 18.68
N VAL A 122 0.72 31.52 17.58
CA VAL A 122 -0.17 32.62 17.28
C VAL A 122 -1.29 32.70 18.33
N ALA A 123 -1.93 31.58 18.67
CA ALA A 123 -2.99 31.52 19.66
C ALA A 123 -2.50 32.02 21.04
N VAL A 124 -1.34 31.54 21.50
CA VAL A 124 -0.73 31.97 22.76
C VAL A 124 -0.41 33.48 22.74
N ARG A 125 0.11 33.97 21.61
CA ARG A 125 0.43 35.41 21.48
C ARG A 125 -0.83 36.28 21.54
N VAL A 126 -1.88 35.89 20.81
CA VAL A 126 -3.15 36.63 20.79
C VAL A 126 -3.84 36.62 22.16
N THR A 127 -3.86 35.46 22.83
CA THR A 127 -4.46 35.38 24.19
C THR A 127 -3.71 36.22 25.19
N LYS A 128 -2.37 36.23 25.18
CA LYS A 128 -1.56 37.10 26.06
C LYS A 128 -1.78 38.59 25.79
N GLN A 129 -1.86 38.98 24.50
CA GLN A 129 -2.13 40.39 24.15
C GLN A 129 -3.54 40.84 24.61
N ARG A 130 -4.54 39.97 24.44
CA ARG A 130 -5.91 40.30 24.91
C ARG A 130 -6.02 40.36 26.43
N ALA A 131 -5.33 39.46 27.15
CA ALA A 131 -5.30 39.51 28.61
C ALA A 131 -4.66 40.82 29.13
N ALA A 132 -3.58 41.27 28.50
CA ALA A 132 -2.93 42.55 28.87
C ALA A 132 -3.83 43.78 28.63
N LEU A 133 -4.65 43.76 27.57
CA LEU A 133 -5.61 44.86 27.30
C LEU A 133 -6.76 44.91 28.33
N VAL A 134 -7.26 43.73 28.74
CA VAL A 134 -8.32 43.65 29.77
C VAL A 134 -7.82 44.12 31.14
N GLU A 135 -6.55 43.91 31.46
CA GLU A 135 -5.93 44.34 32.68
C GLU A 135 -5.78 45.89 32.74
N GLN A 136 -5.47 46.52 31.60
CA GLN A 136 -5.43 47.99 31.48
C GLN A 136 -6.81 48.65 31.59
N ASP A 137 -7.87 48.01 31.07
CA ASP A 137 -9.25 48.54 31.20
C ASP A 137 -9.83 48.43 32.64
N ASN A 138 -9.23 47.56 33.47
CA ASN A 138 -9.66 47.38 34.88
C ASN A 138 -8.84 48.21 35.89
N GLU A 139 -7.89 49.06 35.47
CA GLU A 139 -7.27 50.00 36.38
C GLU A 139 -8.33 51.01 36.91
N PRO A 140 -8.46 51.16 38.25
CA PRO A 140 -9.44 52.06 38.80
C PRO A 140 -9.14 53.50 38.33
N VAL A 141 -10.14 54.11 37.70
CA VAL A 141 -10.06 55.56 37.40
C VAL A 141 -9.83 56.29 38.71
N GLU A 142 -8.63 56.79 38.90
CA GLU A 142 -8.26 57.61 40.05
C GLU A 142 -9.17 58.87 40.03
N GLU A 143 -10.17 58.91 40.92
CA GLU A 143 -11.07 60.06 41.04
C GLU A 143 -10.22 61.27 41.33
N ASP A 144 -10.23 62.26 40.43
CA ASP A 144 -9.58 63.54 40.63
C ASP A 144 -10.22 64.29 41.88
N PRO A 145 -9.45 64.48 42.97
CA PRO A 145 -9.93 65.09 44.16
C PRO A 145 -10.31 66.58 44.00
N ARG A 146 -10.26 67.11 42.77
CA ARG A 146 -10.61 68.56 42.49
C ARG A 146 -12.02 68.76 41.96
N SER A 147 -12.88 67.74 41.94
CA SER A 147 -14.25 67.83 41.46
C SER A 147 -15.27 68.12 42.56
N SER A 148 -14.86 68.69 43.72
CA SER A 148 -15.74 69.20 44.84
C SER A 148 -15.67 70.67 44.94
#